data_e9530c5e9886d543d670207a029ec7a7
#
_entry.id   e9530c5e9886d543d670207a029ec7a7
#
_cell.length_a   1.000
_cell.length_b   1.000
_cell.length_c   1.000
_cell.angle_alpha   90.00
_cell.angle_beta   90.00
_cell.angle_gamma   90.00
#
_symmetry.space_group_name_H-M   'P 1'
#
loop_
_entity.id
_entity.type
_entity.pdbx_description
1 polymer ?
#
loop_
_entity_poly.entity_id
_entity_poly.type
_entity_poly.pdbx_seq_one_letter_code
_entity_poly.pdbx_strand_id
1 'polypeptide(L)'
;MEPFKVHILGCGSALPTLRHNPSSQVVEIREKQFMIDCGEGTQTQMRRSRVGFNKVMAIFISHIHGDHCFGLIGMLSSFGLLGRTMPLSIYGPKELGPILDTLLTTFCNDFDYEIKFHAVDTTRQEVVYEDRSLTVETIPLKHRLPCAGYLFREKPTLPHIRLSLIHISEPTRRYAIS
;
A
#
# COMPACT_ATOMS: atom_id res chain seq x y z
N MET A 1 14.81 -1.84 -14.14
CA MET A 1 13.93 -1.02 -13.27
C MET A 1 12.63 -1.79 -13.19
N GLU A 2 12.20 -2.19 -11.99
CA GLU A 2 10.90 -2.85 -11.85
C GLU A 2 9.79 -1.84 -12.18
N PRO A 3 8.77 -2.26 -12.91
CA PRO A 3 7.71 -1.35 -13.32
C PRO A 3 6.85 -0.94 -12.12
N PHE A 4 6.42 0.31 -12.10
CA PHE A 4 5.33 0.79 -11.27
C PHE A 4 4.03 0.17 -11.82
N LYS A 5 3.31 -0.62 -11.01
CA LYS A 5 2.09 -1.30 -11.43
C LYS A 5 0.91 -0.86 -10.59
N VAL A 6 -0.26 -0.80 -11.21
CA VAL A 6 -1.54 -0.59 -10.52
C VAL A 6 -2.46 -1.76 -10.87
N HIS A 7 -2.89 -2.49 -9.85
CA HIS A 7 -3.86 -3.56 -9.96
C HIS A 7 -5.23 -3.02 -9.55
N ILE A 8 -6.17 -2.97 -10.48
CA ILE A 8 -7.56 -2.59 -10.17
C ILE A 8 -8.30 -3.85 -9.74
N LEU A 9 -8.61 -3.95 -8.45
CA LEU A 9 -9.32 -5.09 -7.86
C LEU A 9 -10.83 -4.86 -7.86
N GLY A 10 -11.25 -3.61 -7.80
CA GLY A 10 -12.64 -3.18 -7.88
C GLY A 10 -12.73 -1.70 -8.21
N CYS A 11 -13.75 -1.32 -8.98
CA CYS A 11 -14.05 0.05 -9.40
C CYS A 11 -15.54 0.34 -9.43
N GLY A 12 -16.37 -0.53 -8.85
CA GLY A 12 -17.80 -0.31 -8.68
C GLY A 12 -18.07 0.68 -7.55
N SER A 13 -19.12 1.46 -7.66
CA SER A 13 -19.60 2.36 -6.61
C SER A 13 -20.82 1.78 -5.89
N ALA A 14 -20.92 2.03 -4.60
CA ALA A 14 -21.98 1.71 -3.67
C ALA A 14 -22.32 0.22 -3.55
N LEU A 15 -22.79 -0.44 -4.61
CA LEU A 15 -23.33 -1.79 -4.53
C LEU A 15 -22.44 -2.80 -5.27
N PRO A 16 -21.98 -3.88 -4.60
CA PRO A 16 -21.30 -4.96 -5.31
C PRO A 16 -22.23 -5.64 -6.28
N THR A 17 -21.73 -6.00 -7.47
CA THR A 17 -22.46 -6.74 -8.49
C THR A 17 -21.73 -8.02 -8.84
N LEU A 18 -22.37 -8.91 -9.60
CA LEU A 18 -21.70 -10.14 -10.07
C LEU A 18 -20.48 -9.87 -10.98
N ARG A 19 -20.40 -8.69 -11.58
CA ARG A 19 -19.33 -8.33 -12.54
C ARG A 19 -18.37 -7.29 -12.01
N HIS A 20 -18.79 -6.47 -11.03
CA HIS A 20 -17.99 -5.37 -10.51
C HIS A 20 -17.96 -5.41 -8.98
N ASN A 21 -16.76 -5.38 -8.43
CA ASN A 21 -16.54 -5.26 -6.99
C ASN A 21 -16.38 -3.78 -6.62
N PRO A 22 -16.69 -3.42 -5.36
CA PRO A 22 -16.47 -2.10 -4.80
C PRO A 22 -15.01 -1.66 -4.88
N SER A 23 -14.76 -0.38 -4.58
CA SER A 23 -13.46 0.27 -4.74
C SER A 23 -12.35 -0.47 -4.02
N SER A 24 -11.34 -0.89 -4.77
CA SER A 24 -10.07 -1.37 -4.24
C SER A 24 -9.00 -1.39 -5.32
N GLN A 25 -7.84 -0.84 -5.03
CA GLN A 25 -6.68 -0.88 -5.92
C GLN A 25 -5.42 -1.26 -5.13
N VAL A 26 -4.44 -1.85 -5.81
CA VAL A 26 -3.12 -2.10 -5.23
C VAL A 26 -2.06 -1.49 -6.13
N VAL A 27 -1.29 -0.58 -5.56
CA VAL A 27 -0.11 0.00 -6.18
C VAL A 27 1.10 -0.86 -5.81
N GLU A 28 1.83 -1.34 -6.81
CA GLU A 28 3.05 -2.12 -6.62
C GLU A 28 4.26 -1.32 -7.10
N ILE A 29 5.21 -1.11 -6.18
CA ILE A 29 6.47 -0.41 -6.43
C ILE A 29 7.60 -1.19 -5.77
N ARG A 30 8.59 -1.63 -6.56
CA ARG A 30 9.78 -2.33 -6.05
C ARG A 30 9.43 -3.46 -5.07
N GLU A 31 8.52 -4.33 -5.49
CA GLU A 31 8.00 -5.47 -4.72
C GLU A 31 7.17 -5.14 -3.46
N LYS A 32 7.01 -3.87 -3.11
CA LYS A 32 6.10 -3.43 -2.06
C LYS A 32 4.71 -3.16 -2.64
N GLN A 33 3.69 -3.49 -1.88
CA GLN A 33 2.31 -3.27 -2.27
C GLN A 33 1.63 -2.33 -1.30
N PHE A 34 0.84 -1.41 -1.84
CA PHE A 34 0.08 -0.40 -1.12
C PHE A 34 -1.36 -0.47 -1.60
N MET A 35 -2.28 -0.77 -0.68
CA MET A 35 -3.70 -0.87 -1.01
C MET A 35 -4.37 0.50 -0.87
N ILE A 36 -5.20 0.86 -1.84
CA ILE A 36 -6.07 2.04 -1.78
C ILE A 36 -7.49 1.55 -1.79
N ASP A 37 -8.24 1.86 -0.75
CA ASP A 37 -9.55 1.35 -0.43
C ASP A 37 -9.59 -0.19 -0.30
N CYS A 38 -10.55 -0.67 0.45
CA CYS A 38 -10.76 -2.08 0.69
C CYS A 38 -12.25 -2.37 0.78
N GLY A 39 -12.92 -2.27 -0.36
CA GLY A 39 -14.33 -2.60 -0.48
C GLY A 39 -14.60 -4.08 -0.34
N GLU A 40 -15.86 -4.45 -0.28
CA GLU A 40 -16.29 -5.83 -0.15
C GLU A 40 -15.77 -6.71 -1.30
N GLY A 41 -15.31 -7.92 -0.99
CA GLY A 41 -14.78 -8.87 -1.97
C GLY A 41 -13.30 -8.64 -2.37
N THR A 42 -12.62 -7.64 -1.85
CA THR A 42 -11.21 -7.34 -2.15
C THR A 42 -10.30 -8.56 -1.96
N GLN A 43 -10.47 -9.35 -0.90
CA GLN A 43 -9.72 -10.59 -0.64
C GLN A 43 -9.80 -11.59 -1.81
N THR A 44 -11.02 -11.79 -2.33
CA THR A 44 -11.26 -12.68 -3.46
C THR A 44 -10.60 -12.15 -4.74
N GLN A 45 -10.66 -10.83 -4.95
CA GLN A 45 -10.04 -10.20 -6.11
C GLN A 45 -8.50 -10.24 -6.05
N MET A 46 -7.90 -10.07 -4.89
CA MET A 46 -6.45 -10.27 -4.71
C MET A 46 -6.04 -11.68 -5.14
N ARG A 47 -6.78 -12.71 -4.71
CA ARG A 47 -6.51 -14.11 -5.11
C ARG A 47 -6.66 -14.32 -6.62
N ARG A 48 -7.74 -13.81 -7.22
CA ARG A 48 -7.99 -13.89 -8.67
C ARG A 48 -6.91 -13.19 -9.49
N SER A 49 -6.47 -12.03 -9.04
CA SER A 49 -5.43 -11.22 -9.70
C SER A 49 -4.00 -11.65 -9.33
N ARG A 50 -3.84 -12.69 -8.51
CA ARG A 50 -2.54 -13.17 -8.01
C ARG A 50 -1.71 -12.10 -7.31
N VAL A 51 -2.36 -11.14 -6.66
CA VAL A 51 -1.73 -10.12 -5.83
C VAL A 51 -1.42 -10.73 -4.47
N GLY A 52 -0.17 -10.67 -4.03
CA GLY A 52 0.29 -11.36 -2.82
C GLY A 52 -0.12 -10.63 -1.54
N PHE A 53 -0.70 -11.34 -0.57
CA PHE A 53 -1.12 -10.77 0.72
C PHE A 53 0.07 -10.29 1.57
N ASN A 54 1.19 -10.99 1.52
CA ASN A 54 2.34 -10.73 2.40
C ASN A 54 3.15 -9.48 2.00
N LYS A 55 2.92 -8.93 0.81
CA LYS A 55 3.66 -7.75 0.31
C LYS A 55 2.96 -6.43 0.63
N VAL A 56 1.75 -6.46 1.19
CA VAL A 56 1.00 -5.24 1.54
C VAL A 56 1.64 -4.56 2.73
N MET A 57 2.20 -3.37 2.50
CA MET A 57 2.91 -2.58 3.51
C MET A 57 1.98 -1.62 4.26
N ALA A 58 1.01 -1.05 3.54
CA ALA A 58 0.03 -0.13 4.09
C ALA A 58 -1.29 -0.17 3.31
N ILE A 59 -2.36 0.25 3.99
CA ILE A 59 -3.70 0.43 3.42
C ILE A 59 -4.10 1.88 3.59
N PHE A 60 -4.59 2.51 2.54
CA PHE A 60 -5.04 3.89 2.50
C PHE A 60 -6.53 3.92 2.20
N ILE A 61 -7.35 4.41 3.13
CA ILE A 61 -8.81 4.52 2.97
C ILE A 61 -9.16 5.95 2.64
N SER A 62 -9.78 6.14 1.49
CA SER A 62 -10.14 7.46 0.98
C SER A 62 -11.23 8.13 1.83
N HIS A 63 -12.26 7.39 2.21
CA HIS A 63 -13.36 7.82 3.07
C HIS A 63 -14.14 6.62 3.62
N ILE A 64 -15.06 6.87 4.58
CA ILE A 64 -15.75 5.81 5.33
C ILE A 64 -17.07 5.34 4.73
N HIS A 65 -17.32 5.49 3.41
CA HIS A 65 -18.42 4.76 2.79
C HIS A 65 -18.11 3.26 2.73
N GLY A 66 -19.13 2.42 2.88
CA GLY A 66 -18.98 0.98 2.99
C GLY A 66 -18.28 0.34 1.80
N ASP A 67 -18.58 0.81 0.59
CA ASP A 67 -17.97 0.34 -0.65
C ASP A 67 -16.45 0.64 -0.76
N HIS A 68 -15.90 1.42 0.18
CA HIS A 68 -14.48 1.71 0.30
C HIS A 68 -13.79 1.02 1.49
N CYS A 69 -14.55 0.52 2.48
CA CYS A 69 -13.95 -0.01 3.71
C CYS A 69 -14.57 -1.29 4.27
N PHE A 70 -15.71 -1.79 3.80
CA PHE A 70 -16.35 -2.99 4.37
C PHE A 70 -15.55 -4.27 4.21
N GLY A 71 -14.64 -4.35 3.25
CA GLY A 71 -13.70 -5.47 3.11
C GLY A 71 -12.52 -5.45 4.09
N LEU A 72 -12.31 -4.31 4.79
CA LEU A 72 -11.09 -4.09 5.58
C LEU A 72 -10.94 -5.11 6.71
N ILE A 73 -11.96 -5.31 7.54
CA ILE A 73 -11.87 -6.24 8.69
C ILE A 73 -11.61 -7.68 8.23
N GLY A 74 -12.27 -8.12 7.15
CA GLY A 74 -12.02 -9.43 6.56
C GLY A 74 -10.59 -9.55 6.01
N MET A 75 -10.06 -8.49 5.41
CA MET A 75 -8.68 -8.45 4.92
C MET A 75 -7.68 -8.58 6.08
N LEU A 76 -7.88 -7.83 7.17
CA LEU A 76 -7.03 -7.88 8.36
C LEU A 76 -7.05 -9.27 9.00
N SER A 77 -8.24 -9.89 9.13
CA SER A 77 -8.38 -11.27 9.59
C SER A 77 -7.62 -12.25 8.68
N SER A 78 -7.70 -12.08 7.35
CA SER A 78 -6.97 -12.93 6.41
C SER A 78 -5.45 -12.80 6.54
N PHE A 79 -4.93 -11.61 6.80
CA PHE A 79 -3.50 -11.43 7.06
C PHE A 79 -3.06 -12.21 8.30
N GLY A 80 -3.84 -12.19 9.39
CA GLY A 80 -3.57 -12.98 10.59
C GLY A 80 -3.59 -14.48 10.30
N LEU A 81 -4.65 -14.98 9.66
CA LEU A 81 -4.79 -16.39 9.28
C LEU A 81 -3.68 -16.90 8.33
N LEU A 82 -3.10 -16.02 7.54
CA LEU A 82 -1.96 -16.33 6.67
C LEU A 82 -0.60 -16.19 7.36
N GLY A 83 -0.58 -15.98 8.68
CA GLY A 83 0.65 -15.92 9.48
C GLY A 83 1.47 -14.65 9.30
N ARG A 84 0.81 -13.51 9.05
CA ARG A 84 1.51 -12.22 8.99
C ARG A 84 2.11 -11.89 10.35
N THR A 85 3.38 -11.51 10.37
CA THR A 85 4.11 -11.02 11.56
C THR A 85 4.58 -9.57 11.38
N MET A 86 4.64 -9.07 10.15
CA MET A 86 5.06 -7.70 9.86
C MET A 86 3.96 -6.69 10.24
N PRO A 87 4.29 -5.57 10.89
CA PRO A 87 3.34 -4.51 11.17
C PRO A 87 2.62 -4.03 9.90
N LEU A 88 1.37 -3.59 10.06
CA LEU A 88 0.56 -3.01 9.02
C LEU A 88 0.12 -1.61 9.41
N SER A 89 0.38 -0.62 8.56
CA SER A 89 -0.12 0.74 8.73
C SER A 89 -1.41 0.94 7.96
N ILE A 90 -2.40 1.57 8.59
CA ILE A 90 -3.68 1.94 7.96
C ILE A 90 -3.83 3.45 8.07
N TYR A 91 -4.01 4.09 6.94
CA TYR A 91 -4.20 5.54 6.80
C TYR A 91 -5.65 5.82 6.38
N GLY A 92 -6.29 6.77 7.01
CA GLY A 92 -7.68 7.13 6.65
C GLY A 92 -8.22 8.27 7.49
N PRO A 93 -9.45 8.75 7.18
CA PRO A 93 -10.11 9.78 7.98
C PRO A 93 -10.18 9.38 9.45
N LYS A 94 -10.08 10.37 10.35
CA LYS A 94 -10.04 10.12 11.81
C LYS A 94 -11.21 9.29 12.34
N GLU A 95 -12.37 9.40 11.69
CA GLU A 95 -13.59 8.67 12.05
C GLU A 95 -13.45 7.15 11.89
N LEU A 96 -12.52 6.69 11.05
CA LEU A 96 -12.23 5.26 10.86
C LEU A 96 -11.58 4.64 12.11
N GLY A 97 -10.77 5.39 12.86
CA GLY A 97 -10.02 4.87 14.00
C GLY A 97 -10.88 4.16 15.03
N PRO A 98 -11.90 4.80 15.64
CA PRO A 98 -12.79 4.18 16.61
C PRO A 98 -13.56 2.97 16.08
N ILE A 99 -13.95 3.00 14.79
CA ILE A 99 -14.63 1.88 14.13
C ILE A 99 -13.67 0.69 14.03
N LEU A 100 -12.46 0.94 13.56
CA LEU A 100 -11.41 -0.07 13.39
C LEU A 100 -11.06 -0.70 14.76
N ASP A 101 -10.86 0.12 15.79
CA ASP A 101 -10.58 -0.34 17.15
C ASP A 101 -11.66 -1.28 17.68
N THR A 102 -12.94 -0.89 17.52
CA THR A 102 -14.08 -1.72 17.89
C THR A 102 -14.10 -3.06 17.14
N LEU A 103 -13.86 -3.04 15.83
CA LEU A 103 -13.86 -4.27 15.03
C LEU A 103 -12.69 -5.19 15.38
N LEU A 104 -11.49 -4.62 15.60
CA LEU A 104 -10.31 -5.38 15.96
C LEU A 104 -10.46 -6.02 17.33
N THR A 105 -10.91 -5.27 18.33
CA THR A 105 -11.12 -5.80 19.69
C THR A 105 -12.20 -6.86 19.73
N THR A 106 -13.20 -6.81 18.84
CA THR A 106 -14.30 -7.78 18.80
C THR A 106 -13.94 -9.05 18.03
N PHE A 107 -13.25 -8.93 16.89
CA PHE A 107 -13.09 -10.05 15.96
C PHE A 107 -11.65 -10.52 15.75
N CYS A 108 -10.65 -9.79 16.25
CA CYS A 108 -9.25 -9.98 15.85
C CYS A 108 -8.28 -9.89 17.03
N ASN A 109 -8.63 -10.42 18.18
CA ASN A 109 -7.85 -10.28 19.42
C ASN A 109 -6.50 -11.02 19.43
N ASP A 110 -6.30 -12.01 18.55
CA ASP A 110 -5.16 -12.94 18.60
C ASP A 110 -4.27 -12.81 17.35
N PHE A 111 -4.04 -11.59 16.87
CA PHE A 111 -3.13 -11.39 15.75
C PHE A 111 -1.66 -11.35 16.19
N ASP A 112 -0.79 -12.08 15.47
CA ASP A 112 0.66 -12.06 15.65
C ASP A 112 1.34 -10.83 15.04
N TYR A 113 0.58 -9.84 14.56
CA TYR A 113 1.11 -8.63 13.94
C TYR A 113 0.43 -7.36 14.46
N GLU A 114 1.20 -6.29 14.51
CA GLU A 114 0.72 -4.99 14.96
C GLU A 114 -0.02 -4.25 13.86
N ILE A 115 -1.17 -3.66 14.18
CA ILE A 115 -1.92 -2.75 13.30
C ILE A 115 -1.80 -1.34 13.84
N LYS A 116 -1.28 -0.41 13.01
CA LYS A 116 -1.12 1.00 13.35
C LYS A 116 -2.08 1.84 12.54
N PHE A 117 -3.02 2.50 13.20
CA PHE A 117 -3.90 3.47 12.55
C PHE A 117 -3.28 4.87 12.58
N HIS A 118 -3.30 5.55 11.43
CA HIS A 118 -2.84 6.90 11.22
C HIS A 118 -3.99 7.74 10.66
N ALA A 119 -4.54 8.64 11.48
CA ALA A 119 -5.54 9.59 11.01
C ALA A 119 -4.91 10.58 10.04
N VAL A 120 -5.55 10.79 8.89
CA VAL A 120 -5.12 11.76 7.87
C VAL A 120 -6.03 12.98 7.87
N ASP A 121 -5.45 14.15 7.62
CA ASP A 121 -6.22 15.37 7.39
C ASP A 121 -6.69 15.41 5.93
N THR A 122 -7.99 15.23 5.73
CA THR A 122 -8.61 15.23 4.39
C THR A 122 -8.79 16.61 3.79
N THR A 123 -8.45 17.67 4.53
CA THR A 123 -8.68 19.08 4.11
C THR A 123 -7.45 19.73 3.48
N ARG A 124 -6.28 19.11 3.61
CA ARG A 124 -5.01 19.63 3.08
C ARG A 124 -4.18 18.55 2.41
N GLN A 125 -3.28 18.96 1.54
CA GLN A 125 -2.26 18.11 0.97
C GLN A 125 -1.09 18.01 1.95
N GLU A 126 -0.75 16.78 2.34
CA GLU A 126 0.40 16.50 3.20
C GLU A 126 0.97 15.12 2.90
N VAL A 127 2.27 14.94 3.19
CA VAL A 127 2.91 13.62 3.12
C VAL A 127 2.48 12.81 4.33
N VAL A 128 1.78 11.70 4.09
CA VAL A 128 1.29 10.78 5.14
C VAL A 128 2.13 9.51 5.28
N TYR A 129 2.83 9.14 4.23
CA TYR A 129 3.75 8.00 4.24
C TYR A 129 5.01 8.35 3.46
N GLU A 130 6.14 7.92 3.98
CA GLU A 130 7.43 8.07 3.30
C GLU A 130 8.37 6.91 3.64
N ASP A 131 9.04 6.38 2.63
CA ASP A 131 10.15 5.45 2.78
C ASP A 131 11.28 5.76 1.78
N ARG A 132 12.24 4.83 1.64
CA ARG A 132 13.36 4.98 0.69
C ARG A 132 12.90 4.92 -0.79
N SER A 133 11.73 4.37 -1.05
CA SER A 133 11.25 4.07 -2.41
C SER A 133 10.28 5.13 -2.93
N LEU A 134 9.45 5.68 -2.04
CA LEU A 134 8.33 6.54 -2.44
C LEU A 134 7.87 7.44 -1.29
N THR A 135 7.05 8.44 -1.66
CA THR A 135 6.17 9.19 -0.76
C THR A 135 4.72 8.98 -1.16
N VAL A 136 3.82 9.07 -0.19
CA VAL A 136 2.38 9.14 -0.42
C VAL A 136 1.85 10.43 0.19
N GLU A 137 1.16 11.22 -0.62
CA GLU A 137 0.57 12.49 -0.22
C GLU A 137 -0.96 12.40 -0.30
N THR A 138 -1.66 13.06 0.62
CA THR A 138 -3.11 13.26 0.52
C THR A 138 -3.45 14.31 -0.54
N ILE A 139 -4.59 14.13 -1.20
CA ILE A 139 -5.19 15.12 -2.10
C ILE A 139 -6.62 15.36 -1.61
N PRO A 140 -6.96 16.57 -1.10
CA PRO A 140 -8.31 16.88 -0.70
C PRO A 140 -9.31 16.70 -1.84
N LEU A 141 -10.39 15.98 -1.58
CA LEU A 141 -11.45 15.75 -2.55
C LEU A 141 -12.78 16.32 -2.06
N LYS A 142 -13.55 16.90 -3.00
CA LYS A 142 -14.90 17.40 -2.71
C LYS A 142 -15.88 16.23 -2.69
N HIS A 143 -16.29 15.82 -1.50
CA HIS A 143 -17.27 14.77 -1.28
C HIS A 143 -18.19 15.12 -0.11
N ARG A 144 -19.29 14.37 0.09
CA ARG A 144 -20.23 14.59 1.21
C ARG A 144 -19.60 14.27 2.57
N LEU A 145 -18.75 13.24 2.63
CA LEU A 145 -17.94 12.90 3.80
C LEU A 145 -16.52 13.43 3.64
N PRO A 146 -15.75 13.59 4.73
CA PRO A 146 -14.31 13.82 4.66
C PRO A 146 -13.64 12.79 3.77
N CYS A 147 -12.98 13.25 2.71
CA CYS A 147 -12.44 12.37 1.66
C CYS A 147 -11.11 12.90 1.14
N ALA A 148 -10.13 12.01 0.99
CA ALA A 148 -8.86 12.31 0.35
C ALA A 148 -8.51 11.27 -0.71
N GLY A 149 -7.93 11.72 -1.82
CA GLY A 149 -7.18 10.86 -2.72
C GLY A 149 -5.75 10.68 -2.23
N TYR A 150 -5.00 9.77 -2.86
CA TYR A 150 -3.61 9.50 -2.50
C TYR A 150 -2.70 9.56 -3.73
N LEU A 151 -1.69 10.40 -3.65
CA LEU A 151 -0.69 10.59 -4.70
C LEU A 151 0.58 9.83 -4.34
N PHE A 152 0.92 8.82 -5.11
CA PHE A 152 2.14 8.04 -4.97
C PHE A 152 3.24 8.62 -5.86
N ARG A 153 4.36 8.99 -5.26
CA ARG A 153 5.55 9.47 -5.98
C ARG A 153 6.73 8.54 -5.72
N GLU A 154 7.23 7.91 -6.76
CA GLU A 154 8.46 7.15 -6.67
C GLU A 154 9.67 8.08 -6.51
N LYS A 155 10.54 7.76 -5.57
CA LYS A 155 11.81 8.48 -5.37
C LYS A 155 12.85 8.01 -6.38
N PRO A 156 13.70 8.93 -6.90
CA PRO A 156 14.81 8.54 -7.74
C PRO A 156 15.69 7.47 -7.10
N THR A 157 16.00 6.41 -7.83
CA THR A 157 17.05 5.47 -7.45
C THR A 157 18.38 5.98 -7.95
N LEU A 158 19.41 5.91 -7.09
CA LEU A 158 20.78 6.04 -7.58
C LEU A 158 21.02 4.95 -8.62
N PRO A 159 21.57 5.28 -9.78
CA PRO A 159 21.88 4.27 -10.78
C PRO A 159 22.81 3.23 -10.16
N HIS A 160 22.48 1.94 -10.31
CA HIS A 160 23.38 0.87 -9.93
C HIS A 160 24.63 0.98 -10.80
N ILE A 161 25.75 1.32 -10.17
CA ILE A 161 27.07 1.24 -10.82
C ILE A 161 27.30 -0.24 -11.07
N ARG A 162 27.28 -0.66 -12.34
CA ARG A 162 27.70 -2.02 -12.70
C ARG A 162 29.20 -2.10 -12.40
N LEU A 163 29.56 -2.75 -11.32
CA LEU A 163 30.97 -2.99 -10.93
C LEU A 163 31.76 -3.70 -12.06
N SER A 164 31.09 -4.44 -12.93
CA SER A 164 31.68 -5.04 -14.13
C SER A 164 32.19 -4.02 -15.17
N LEU A 165 31.85 -2.75 -15.08
CA LEU A 165 32.36 -1.67 -15.95
C LEU A 165 33.48 -0.86 -15.30
N ILE A 166 33.80 -1.11 -14.01
CA ILE A 166 34.97 -0.54 -13.36
C ILE A 166 36.15 -1.46 -13.62
N HIS A 167 36.57 -1.59 -14.87
CA HIS A 167 37.94 -2.03 -15.16
C HIS A 167 38.84 -0.84 -14.85
N ILE A 168 39.34 -0.81 -13.60
CA ILE A 168 40.53 -0.06 -13.31
C ILE A 168 41.64 -0.81 -14.06
N SER A 169 42.04 -0.28 -15.23
CA SER A 169 43.27 -0.71 -15.87
C SER A 169 44.38 -0.36 -14.90
N GLU A 170 44.96 -1.38 -14.27
CA GLU A 170 46.21 -1.18 -13.52
C GLU A 170 47.22 -0.52 -14.45
N PRO A 171 47.92 0.53 -14.01
CA PRO A 171 48.97 1.12 -14.83
C PRO A 171 50.05 0.04 -15.03
N THR A 172 50.24 -0.37 -16.28
CA THR A 172 51.30 -1.30 -16.70
C THR A 172 52.64 -0.66 -16.34
N ARG A 173 53.27 -1.10 -15.24
CA ARG A 173 54.64 -0.75 -14.91
C ARG A 173 55.52 -1.35 -15.99
N ARG A 174 55.97 -0.53 -16.94
CA ARG A 174 57.07 -0.87 -17.83
C ARG A 174 58.35 -0.84 -17.00
N TYR A 175 58.91 -1.98 -16.72
CA TYR A 175 60.27 -2.08 -16.26
C TYR A 175 61.18 -1.97 -17.47
N ALA A 176 61.94 -0.86 -17.60
CA ALA A 176 63.09 -0.76 -18.50
C ALA A 176 64.23 -1.51 -17.81
N ILE A 177 64.74 -2.54 -18.47
CA ILE A 177 65.98 -3.23 -18.06
C ILE A 177 67.07 -2.62 -18.96
N SER A 178 68.03 -1.94 -18.35
CA SER A 178 69.31 -1.54 -18.94
C SER A 178 70.34 -2.59 -18.69
#